data_92800c61fecc55a06e05afe66cb85969
#
_entry.id   92800c61fecc55a06e05afe66cb85969
#
_cell.length_a   1.000
_cell.length_b   1.000
_cell.length_c   1.000
_cell.angle_alpha   90.00
_cell.angle_beta   90.00
_cell.angle_gamma   90.00
#
_symmetry.space_group_name_H-M   'P 1'
#
loop_
_entity.id
_entity.type
_entity.pdbx_description
1 polymer ?
#
loop_
_entity_poly.entity_id
_entity_poly.type
_entity_poly.pdbx_seq_one_letter_code
_entity_poly.pdbx_strand_id
1 'polypeptide(L)'
;MRFFTRLFLVLAALLFVQGTGYSQFQNFITADKDKLMDGSKEFRFVSYDIPNMAYIEDYLPFDASSPFRLPTEFEIRDALRTIKIDGGKVARIYTLSVRRSGETSSIVRHVEGPGQFNEEAFRALDKVLQIANEEGVRLIIPFVDNWWWWGGRAEYAAFRGKQPNDFWTDPQVISDFEKTVKFVLDRKNTYTGVAYRDDKAVLGWETGNELEAPFAWQDTIAAYVKSLDKNHLVMEGTHIQVLSQQEVDDPNFDLLSTHYYSPIKQAINNVIANRELTKGKKPYFVGEFGYRNPDDGKTLVDTVINNGVSGIMIWSLRGHARDGGFYQHGENYGVGSYRFPGFKSGNLYNEKIMVDFMRESAYRIDGLPEPPLPVPDPPTLLPMNDVYDISWQGSAGASSYRIQRETAGTENWTTIADSASDADVTFRPLYDDSTAELGKSYYYRIFARNSSGLSTSSNVVGPVEVDFKKLTDELVDSTRIFQMSDSLQFLNYQDSYRARNDDSRLKGAKDSYVIYQVPQPVDSIRVEVFLTNSQCGLDFFASDSLGTLKPLAAKLETFPPYRNFYRFFTPAVYTCAEFPSGSRYLKIKFNDQAQLSRVEIIYSRMVKPDPNIVTVQ
;
A
#
# COMPACT_ATOMS: atom_id res chain seq x y z
N MET A 1 51.93 25.42 -24.62
CA MET A 1 51.55 25.49 -23.20
C MET A 1 50.06 25.64 -22.93
N ARG A 2 49.16 25.65 -23.93
CA ARG A 2 47.67 25.76 -23.74
C ARG A 2 46.90 24.47 -23.96
N PHE A 3 47.56 23.36 -24.30
CA PHE A 3 46.90 22.07 -24.55
C PHE A 3 46.91 21.14 -23.33
N PHE A 4 47.83 21.32 -22.39
CA PHE A 4 47.90 20.49 -21.16
C PHE A 4 46.94 20.90 -20.05
N THR A 5 46.49 22.16 -20.03
CA THR A 5 45.60 22.69 -18.98
C THR A 5 44.13 22.27 -19.17
N ARG A 6 43.71 21.90 -20.40
CA ARG A 6 42.35 21.41 -20.67
C ARG A 6 42.17 19.92 -20.40
N LEU A 7 43.24 19.14 -20.44
CA LEU A 7 43.19 17.70 -20.16
C LEU A 7 43.08 17.42 -18.64
N PHE A 8 43.64 18.29 -17.79
CA PHE A 8 43.55 18.14 -16.33
C PHE A 8 42.19 18.51 -15.76
N LEU A 9 41.43 19.41 -16.40
CA LEU A 9 40.09 19.79 -15.98
C LEU A 9 39.01 18.75 -16.38
N VAL A 10 39.24 17.98 -17.44
CA VAL A 10 38.35 16.89 -17.86
C VAL A 10 38.61 15.61 -17.04
N LEU A 11 39.85 15.34 -16.61
CA LEU A 11 40.12 14.22 -15.70
C LEU A 11 39.67 14.50 -14.26
N ALA A 12 39.64 15.75 -13.81
CA ALA A 12 39.10 16.08 -12.49
C ALA A 12 37.54 15.98 -12.43
N ALA A 13 36.85 16.13 -13.58
CA ALA A 13 35.38 15.96 -13.66
C ALA A 13 34.95 14.50 -13.77
N LEU A 14 35.84 13.56 -14.13
CA LEU A 14 35.54 12.13 -14.26
C LEU A 14 35.87 11.30 -13.01
N LEU A 15 36.48 11.92 -11.99
CA LEU A 15 36.79 11.26 -10.71
C LEU A 15 35.74 11.54 -9.59
N PHE A 16 34.62 12.20 -9.91
CA PHE A 16 33.54 12.48 -8.94
C PHE A 16 32.26 11.70 -9.19
N VAL A 17 32.31 10.57 -9.93
CA VAL A 17 31.13 9.67 -10.08
C VAL A 17 31.53 8.24 -9.70
N GLN A 18 31.94 8.07 -8.47
CA GLN A 18 31.78 6.87 -7.68
C GLN A 18 31.45 7.29 -6.23
N GLY A 19 30.33 7.96 -6.08
CA GLY A 19 29.75 8.18 -4.78
C GLY A 19 29.17 6.85 -4.28
N THR A 20 29.91 6.14 -3.44
CA THR A 20 29.33 5.22 -2.46
C THR A 20 28.17 5.96 -1.80
N GLY A 21 26.98 5.33 -1.78
CA GLY A 21 25.76 5.91 -1.21
C GLY A 21 25.92 6.27 0.26
N TYR A 22 26.41 7.48 0.53
CA TYR A 22 26.49 8.02 1.88
C TYR A 22 25.12 8.58 2.26
N SER A 23 24.73 8.32 3.51
CA SER A 23 23.57 8.90 4.14
C SER A 23 23.50 10.40 3.88
N GLN A 24 22.33 10.91 3.46
CA GLN A 24 22.09 12.35 3.35
C GLN A 24 22.10 13.04 4.72
N PHE A 25 21.98 12.28 5.81
CA PHE A 25 21.90 12.78 7.18
C PHE A 25 23.28 13.05 7.77
N GLN A 26 23.46 14.25 8.32
CA GLN A 26 24.70 14.65 8.98
C GLN A 26 24.68 14.33 10.48
N ASN A 27 23.50 14.42 11.13
CA ASN A 27 23.33 14.29 12.54
C ASN A 27 22.33 13.17 12.90
N PHE A 28 22.41 12.63 14.10
CA PHE A 28 21.29 11.97 14.74
C PHE A 28 20.27 13.02 15.20
N ILE A 29 18.99 12.66 15.28
CA ILE A 29 18.00 13.50 15.93
C ILE A 29 18.20 13.37 17.44
N THR A 30 18.22 14.51 18.12
CA THR A 30 18.36 14.58 19.58
C THR A 30 17.19 15.32 20.22
N ALA A 31 17.00 15.15 21.51
CA ALA A 31 16.05 15.93 22.30
C ALA A 31 16.79 17.03 23.07
N ASP A 32 16.31 18.27 22.96
CA ASP A 32 16.69 19.39 23.83
C ASP A 32 15.44 19.92 24.51
N LYS A 33 15.26 19.52 25.77
CA LYS A 33 14.04 19.77 26.53
C LYS A 33 12.80 19.21 25.78
N ASP A 34 11.92 20.08 25.33
CA ASP A 34 10.67 19.76 24.66
C ASP A 34 10.75 19.90 23.14
N LYS A 35 11.97 19.89 22.57
CA LYS A 35 12.22 20.03 21.15
C LYS A 35 13.03 18.87 20.59
N LEU A 36 12.70 18.46 19.39
CA LEU A 36 13.58 17.62 18.57
C LEU A 36 14.57 18.51 17.82
N MET A 37 15.82 18.05 17.72
CA MET A 37 16.91 18.79 17.09
C MET A 37 17.63 17.98 16.03
N ASP A 38 17.89 18.57 14.86
CA ASP A 38 18.83 18.08 13.85
C ASP A 38 20.07 18.98 13.90
N GLY A 39 21.09 18.55 14.63
CA GLY A 39 22.23 19.41 14.98
C GLY A 39 21.76 20.60 15.81
N SER A 40 21.93 21.82 15.31
CA SER A 40 21.50 23.05 15.99
C SER A 40 20.12 23.54 15.56
N LYS A 41 19.47 22.89 14.61
CA LYS A 41 18.17 23.30 14.08
C LYS A 41 17.05 22.51 14.72
N GLU A 42 15.97 23.19 15.12
CA GLU A 42 14.74 22.52 15.56
C GLU A 42 14.18 21.67 14.44
N PHE A 43 13.79 20.43 14.77
CA PHE A 43 13.23 19.46 13.84
C PHE A 43 11.75 19.24 14.17
N ARG A 44 10.88 19.62 13.26
CA ARG A 44 9.43 19.39 13.34
C ARG A 44 8.94 18.74 12.07
N PHE A 45 7.82 18.01 12.12
CA PHE A 45 7.30 17.29 10.96
C PHE A 45 5.78 17.13 10.94
N VAL A 46 5.21 17.16 9.73
CA VAL A 46 3.91 16.59 9.40
C VAL A 46 4.20 15.49 8.39
N SER A 47 3.77 14.27 8.66
CA SER A 47 4.18 13.11 7.85
C SER A 47 3.19 11.94 7.96
N TYR A 48 3.64 10.73 7.64
CA TYR A 48 2.78 9.58 7.43
C TYR A 48 3.28 8.34 8.17
N ASP A 49 2.32 7.57 8.71
CA ASP A 49 2.53 6.15 8.97
C ASP A 49 2.49 5.39 7.64
N ILE A 50 3.37 4.41 7.48
CA ILE A 50 3.44 3.60 6.27
C ILE A 50 3.79 2.14 6.57
N PRO A 51 2.82 1.34 7.01
CA PRO A 51 3.07 -0.04 7.44
C PRO A 51 3.63 -0.94 6.33
N ASN A 52 3.32 -0.68 5.07
CA ASN A 52 3.82 -1.48 3.95
C ASN A 52 5.36 -1.49 3.79
N MET A 53 6.09 -0.64 4.54
CA MET A 53 7.56 -0.70 4.58
C MET A 53 8.11 -1.92 5.32
N ALA A 54 7.43 -2.40 6.33
CA ALA A 54 7.87 -3.59 7.07
C ALA A 54 7.29 -4.87 6.47
N TYR A 55 6.02 -4.84 6.02
CA TYR A 55 5.33 -6.03 5.52
C TYR A 55 4.09 -5.65 4.71
N ILE A 56 3.81 -6.37 3.63
CA ILE A 56 2.65 -6.14 2.79
C ILE A 56 1.62 -7.23 3.01
N GLU A 57 0.42 -6.85 3.43
CA GLU A 57 -0.75 -7.72 3.47
C GLU A 57 -1.93 -7.16 2.65
N ASP A 58 -1.90 -5.88 2.30
CA ASP A 58 -2.99 -5.21 1.59
C ASP A 58 -3.09 -5.62 0.12
N TYR A 59 -1.99 -6.12 -0.46
CA TYR A 59 -2.00 -6.62 -1.82
C TYR A 59 -2.61 -8.01 -1.87
N LEU A 60 -3.84 -8.10 -2.33
CA LEU A 60 -4.57 -9.35 -2.43
C LEU A 60 -5.16 -9.49 -3.83
N PRO A 61 -4.50 -10.20 -4.76
CA PRO A 61 -5.09 -10.56 -6.03
C PRO A 61 -6.44 -11.22 -5.82
N PHE A 62 -7.39 -11.03 -6.75
CA PHE A 62 -8.74 -11.56 -6.57
C PHE A 62 -8.76 -13.08 -6.36
N ASP A 63 -7.84 -13.77 -7.02
CA ASP A 63 -7.64 -15.20 -6.99
C ASP A 63 -6.52 -15.67 -6.04
N ALA A 64 -6.37 -15.01 -4.90
CA ALA A 64 -5.44 -15.39 -3.84
C ALA A 64 -6.09 -15.39 -2.46
N SER A 65 -5.65 -16.30 -1.59
CA SER A 65 -6.16 -16.43 -0.21
C SER A 65 -5.29 -15.69 0.81
N SER A 66 -4.01 -15.50 0.54
CA SER A 66 -3.07 -14.84 1.46
C SER A 66 -1.99 -14.10 0.68
N PRO A 67 -1.89 -12.80 0.86
CA PRO A 67 -0.95 -11.95 0.14
C PRO A 67 0.35 -11.73 0.88
N PHE A 68 0.47 -12.18 2.13
CA PHE A 68 1.58 -11.81 3.03
C PHE A 68 2.93 -11.96 2.36
N ARG A 69 3.60 -10.84 2.13
CA ARG A 69 4.91 -10.77 1.52
C ARG A 69 5.72 -9.57 1.99
N LEU A 70 7.00 -9.59 1.68
CA LEU A 70 7.88 -8.45 1.90
C LEU A 70 7.76 -7.43 0.76
N PRO A 71 8.02 -6.13 1.02
CA PRO A 71 8.03 -5.10 -0.01
C PRO A 71 9.21 -5.29 -0.97
N THR A 72 9.01 -4.92 -2.23
CA THR A 72 10.07 -4.84 -3.24
C THR A 72 10.83 -3.51 -3.14
N GLU A 73 12.01 -3.43 -3.76
CA GLU A 73 12.77 -2.18 -3.82
C GLU A 73 11.98 -1.03 -4.46
N PHE A 74 11.20 -1.32 -5.50
CA PHE A 74 10.30 -0.33 -6.12
C PHE A 74 9.31 0.24 -5.11
N GLU A 75 8.60 -0.62 -4.39
CA GLU A 75 7.57 -0.22 -3.41
C GLU A 75 8.14 0.60 -2.26
N ILE A 76 9.34 0.22 -1.76
CA ILE A 76 10.03 0.95 -0.72
C ILE A 76 10.43 2.35 -1.22
N ARG A 77 11.02 2.42 -2.40
CA ARG A 77 11.51 3.68 -2.99
C ARG A 77 10.36 4.61 -3.34
N ASP A 78 9.32 4.10 -3.97
CA ASP A 78 8.12 4.87 -4.32
C ASP A 78 7.49 5.51 -3.09
N ALA A 79 7.30 4.74 -2.03
CA ALA A 79 6.68 5.21 -0.80
C ALA A 79 7.53 6.28 -0.08
N LEU A 80 8.83 6.05 0.08
CA LEU A 80 9.71 7.02 0.75
C LEU A 80 9.90 8.29 -0.10
N ARG A 81 10.01 8.15 -1.41
CA ARG A 81 10.04 9.28 -2.34
C ARG A 81 8.74 10.07 -2.32
N THR A 82 7.60 9.39 -2.22
CA THR A 82 6.29 10.03 -2.06
C THR A 82 6.24 10.88 -0.79
N ILE A 83 6.69 10.36 0.36
CA ILE A 83 6.78 11.15 1.60
C ILE A 83 7.65 12.39 1.41
N LYS A 84 8.81 12.26 0.79
CA LYS A 84 9.72 13.38 0.50
C LYS A 84 9.07 14.45 -0.40
N ILE A 85 8.42 14.03 -1.49
CA ILE A 85 7.73 14.94 -2.43
C ILE A 85 6.59 15.68 -1.72
N ASP A 86 5.93 15.01 -0.81
CA ASP A 86 4.85 15.59 0.00
C ASP A 86 5.37 16.53 1.12
N GLY A 87 6.68 16.68 1.27
CA GLY A 87 7.31 17.52 2.29
C GLY A 87 7.48 16.82 3.64
N GLY A 88 7.08 15.55 3.74
CA GLY A 88 7.29 14.71 4.92
C GLY A 88 8.77 14.40 5.13
N LYS A 89 9.17 14.21 6.38
CA LYS A 89 10.57 13.96 6.77
C LYS A 89 10.74 12.66 7.55
N VAL A 90 9.65 12.07 7.97
CA VAL A 90 9.61 10.90 8.85
C VAL A 90 8.60 9.90 8.32
N ALA A 91 8.94 8.63 8.37
CA ALA A 91 8.02 7.52 8.15
C ALA A 91 7.99 6.63 9.38
N ARG A 92 6.81 6.32 9.91
CA ARG A 92 6.64 5.28 10.91
C ARG A 92 6.23 4.00 10.22
N ILE A 93 7.10 2.97 10.26
CA ILE A 93 7.01 1.81 9.37
C ILE A 93 6.17 0.65 9.90
N TYR A 94 5.57 0.78 11.09
CA TYR A 94 4.92 -0.30 11.82
C TYR A 94 5.90 -1.36 12.35
N THR A 95 5.39 -2.42 12.99
CA THR A 95 6.18 -3.33 13.83
C THR A 95 6.83 -4.46 13.05
N LEU A 96 7.79 -5.14 13.68
CA LEU A 96 8.29 -6.42 13.21
C LEU A 96 7.19 -7.48 13.27
N SER A 97 7.09 -8.31 12.23
CA SER A 97 6.12 -9.41 12.20
C SER A 97 6.62 -10.62 12.98
N VAL A 98 5.71 -11.30 13.69
CA VAL A 98 6.03 -12.44 14.56
C VAL A 98 5.27 -13.69 14.13
N ARG A 99 5.97 -14.83 14.07
CA ARG A 99 5.41 -16.13 13.67
C ARG A 99 4.26 -16.54 14.59
N ARG A 100 3.14 -16.89 14.00
CA ARG A 100 1.96 -17.41 14.71
C ARG A 100 1.98 -18.92 14.78
N SER A 101 1.41 -19.48 15.85
CA SER A 101 1.19 -20.92 15.95
C SER A 101 0.30 -21.42 14.81
N GLY A 102 0.72 -22.49 14.14
CA GLY A 102 -0.01 -23.09 13.02
C GLY A 102 0.04 -22.32 11.70
N GLU A 103 0.81 -21.23 11.62
CA GLU A 103 1.01 -20.50 10.36
C GLU A 103 1.96 -21.29 9.43
N THR A 104 1.67 -21.27 8.13
CA THR A 104 2.51 -21.99 7.15
C THR A 104 3.89 -21.35 7.03
N SER A 105 4.91 -22.17 6.78
CA SER A 105 6.29 -21.70 6.60
C SER A 105 6.50 -20.83 5.35
N SER A 106 5.56 -20.85 4.41
CA SER A 106 5.59 -20.00 3.21
C SER A 106 5.35 -18.51 3.51
N ILE A 107 4.77 -18.20 4.68
CA ILE A 107 4.63 -16.82 5.14
C ILE A 107 5.91 -16.45 5.88
N VAL A 108 6.68 -15.51 5.35
CA VAL A 108 7.91 -15.02 5.95
C VAL A 108 7.58 -14.08 7.12
N ARG A 109 8.23 -14.23 8.27
CA ARG A 109 8.10 -13.34 9.43
C ARG A 109 9.47 -12.88 9.90
N HIS A 110 9.57 -11.71 10.50
CA HIS A 110 10.84 -11.23 11.06
C HIS A 110 11.32 -12.11 12.22
N VAL A 111 10.40 -12.45 13.12
CA VAL A 111 10.67 -13.25 14.32
C VAL A 111 9.99 -14.61 14.17
N GLU A 112 10.79 -15.67 14.07
CA GLU A 112 10.32 -17.05 13.87
C GLU A 112 10.17 -17.81 15.19
N GLY A 113 10.81 -17.34 16.25
CA GLY A 113 10.82 -17.92 17.58
C GLY A 113 11.82 -17.23 18.50
N PRO A 114 11.96 -17.68 19.75
CA PRO A 114 12.88 -17.09 20.72
C PRO A 114 14.33 -17.07 20.22
N GLY A 115 14.84 -15.89 19.86
CA GLY A 115 16.18 -15.72 19.31
C GLY A 115 16.36 -16.29 17.89
N GLN A 116 15.26 -16.55 17.18
CA GLN A 116 15.26 -17.02 15.79
C GLN A 116 14.71 -15.92 14.88
N PHE A 117 15.53 -15.46 13.95
CA PHE A 117 15.24 -14.33 13.09
C PHE A 117 15.38 -14.74 11.62
N ASN A 118 14.44 -14.28 10.79
CA ASN A 118 14.43 -14.59 9.37
C ASN A 118 15.28 -13.60 8.59
N GLU A 119 16.35 -14.09 8.00
CA GLU A 119 17.31 -13.25 7.27
C GLU A 119 16.69 -12.58 6.04
N GLU A 120 15.74 -13.23 5.35
CA GLU A 120 15.05 -12.64 4.19
C GLU A 120 14.23 -11.39 4.60
N ALA A 121 13.47 -11.50 5.71
CA ALA A 121 12.69 -10.39 6.24
C ALA A 121 13.60 -9.23 6.68
N PHE A 122 14.70 -9.52 7.35
CA PHE A 122 15.65 -8.48 7.77
C PHE A 122 16.45 -7.87 6.63
N ARG A 123 16.69 -8.61 5.54
CA ARG A 123 17.27 -8.01 4.32
C ARG A 123 16.32 -7.04 3.65
N ALA A 124 15.01 -7.28 3.71
CA ALA A 124 14.03 -6.29 3.25
C ALA A 124 14.08 -5.02 4.12
N LEU A 125 14.18 -5.15 5.45
CA LEU A 125 14.34 -4.00 6.35
C LEU A 125 15.70 -3.29 6.15
N ASP A 126 16.79 -4.02 5.86
CA ASP A 126 18.08 -3.43 5.42
C ASP A 126 17.88 -2.53 4.20
N LYS A 127 17.08 -2.99 3.22
CA LYS A 127 16.77 -2.23 2.01
C LYS A 127 15.95 -0.97 2.33
N VAL A 128 15.00 -1.06 3.25
CA VAL A 128 14.22 0.11 3.71
C VAL A 128 15.15 1.18 4.30
N LEU A 129 16.08 0.80 5.17
CA LEU A 129 17.05 1.73 5.76
C LEU A 129 18.01 2.32 4.72
N GLN A 130 18.49 1.51 3.75
CA GLN A 130 19.31 2.00 2.64
C GLN A 130 18.56 3.10 1.87
N ILE A 131 17.33 2.82 1.45
CA ILE A 131 16.54 3.76 0.63
C ILE A 131 16.12 4.98 1.44
N ALA A 132 15.83 4.83 2.73
CA ALA A 132 15.55 5.94 3.63
C ALA A 132 16.73 6.93 3.70
N ASN A 133 17.98 6.42 3.76
CA ASN A 133 19.18 7.24 3.64
C ASN A 133 19.30 7.93 2.27
N GLU A 134 18.97 7.23 1.18
CA GLU A 134 19.03 7.76 -0.18
C GLU A 134 17.98 8.84 -0.44
N GLU A 135 16.74 8.63 0.03
CA GLU A 135 15.65 9.58 -0.16
C GLU A 135 15.66 10.71 0.88
N GLY A 136 16.35 10.54 2.01
CA GLY A 136 16.41 11.55 3.07
C GLY A 136 15.14 11.58 3.94
N VAL A 137 14.54 10.44 4.20
CA VAL A 137 13.38 10.25 5.10
C VAL A 137 13.83 9.45 6.32
N ARG A 138 13.56 9.97 7.52
CA ARG A 138 13.92 9.28 8.77
C ARG A 138 12.83 8.26 9.14
N LEU A 139 13.23 7.22 9.88
CA LEU A 139 12.34 6.12 10.25
C LEU A 139 12.09 6.09 11.77
N ILE A 140 10.85 5.89 12.15
CA ILE A 140 10.45 5.41 13.48
C ILE A 140 10.17 3.93 13.34
N ILE A 141 10.79 3.11 14.19
CA ILE A 141 10.72 1.64 14.11
C ILE A 141 10.17 1.08 15.43
N PRO A 142 8.88 0.73 15.47
CA PRO A 142 8.29 0.00 16.61
C PRO A 142 8.74 -1.45 16.62
N PHE A 143 9.09 -2.01 17.82
CA PHE A 143 9.59 -3.38 17.91
C PHE A 143 8.50 -4.45 17.88
N VAL A 144 7.37 -4.22 18.54
CA VAL A 144 6.33 -5.25 18.73
C VAL A 144 4.93 -4.66 18.69
N ASP A 145 3.97 -5.43 18.18
CA ASP A 145 2.57 -5.03 18.14
C ASP A 145 1.79 -5.51 19.37
N ASN A 146 0.86 -4.68 19.85
CA ASN A 146 -0.15 -5.12 20.80
C ASN A 146 -1.20 -6.02 20.15
N TRP A 147 -1.47 -5.75 18.86
CA TRP A 147 -2.55 -6.37 18.11
C TRP A 147 -2.08 -7.65 17.41
N TRP A 148 -3.04 -8.32 16.84
CA TRP A 148 -2.82 -9.59 16.16
C TRP A 148 -2.38 -9.42 14.68
N TRP A 149 -2.36 -8.21 14.13
CA TRP A 149 -2.29 -7.98 12.68
C TRP A 149 -1.12 -8.74 12.01
N TRP A 150 0.09 -8.50 12.43
CA TRP A 150 1.25 -9.24 11.90
C TRP A 150 1.89 -10.22 12.91
N GLY A 151 1.16 -10.53 13.95
CA GLY A 151 1.71 -11.15 15.16
C GLY A 151 2.40 -10.12 16.02
N GLY A 152 2.49 -10.35 17.30
CA GLY A 152 3.03 -9.41 18.26
C GLY A 152 3.27 -10.03 19.63
N ARG A 153 2.94 -9.30 20.69
CA ARG A 153 3.18 -9.75 22.07
C ARG A 153 2.56 -11.09 22.42
N ALA A 154 1.40 -11.38 21.86
CA ALA A 154 0.72 -12.66 22.10
C ALA A 154 1.50 -13.85 21.56
N GLU A 155 2.16 -13.70 20.42
CA GLU A 155 2.98 -14.73 19.80
C GLU A 155 4.28 -14.97 20.58
N TYR A 156 4.91 -13.91 21.14
CA TYR A 156 6.06 -14.09 22.04
C TYR A 156 5.69 -14.94 23.25
N ALA A 157 4.55 -14.68 23.90
CA ALA A 157 4.06 -15.50 25.00
C ALA A 157 3.75 -16.94 24.55
N ALA A 158 3.12 -17.10 23.37
CA ALA A 158 2.76 -18.39 22.79
C ALA A 158 3.99 -19.26 22.46
N PHE A 159 5.15 -18.68 22.10
CA PHE A 159 6.40 -19.44 21.91
C PHE A 159 6.82 -20.20 23.17
N ARG A 160 6.38 -19.78 24.34
CA ARG A 160 6.63 -20.42 25.65
C ARG A 160 5.42 -21.14 26.21
N GLY A 161 4.34 -21.27 25.45
CA GLY A 161 3.08 -21.85 25.92
C GLY A 161 2.40 -21.02 27.01
N LYS A 162 2.64 -19.72 27.02
CA LYS A 162 2.12 -18.75 28.00
C LYS A 162 0.92 -17.99 27.44
N GLN A 163 0.22 -17.25 28.33
CA GLN A 163 -0.89 -16.38 27.95
C GLN A 163 -0.38 -15.02 27.43
N PRO A 164 -1.13 -14.30 26.59
CA PRO A 164 -0.69 -13.01 26.02
C PRO A 164 -0.22 -11.99 27.06
N ASN A 165 -0.81 -11.95 28.24
CA ASN A 165 -0.42 -11.00 29.30
C ASN A 165 0.87 -11.39 30.04
N ASP A 166 1.33 -12.64 29.90
CA ASP A 166 2.63 -13.05 30.44
C ASP A 166 3.80 -12.37 29.72
N PHE A 167 3.55 -11.76 28.56
CA PHE A 167 4.53 -10.91 27.88
C PHE A 167 5.03 -9.75 28.74
N TRP A 168 4.18 -9.25 29.64
CA TRP A 168 4.53 -8.15 30.52
C TRP A 168 5.28 -8.57 31.81
N THR A 169 5.15 -9.84 32.22
CA THR A 169 5.55 -10.25 33.57
C THR A 169 6.43 -11.50 33.64
N ASP A 170 6.39 -12.35 32.62
CA ASP A 170 7.22 -13.58 32.61
C ASP A 170 8.66 -13.25 32.22
N PRO A 171 9.66 -13.48 33.10
CA PRO A 171 11.05 -13.11 32.84
C PRO A 171 11.65 -13.78 31.60
N GLN A 172 11.19 -15.00 31.25
CA GLN A 172 11.68 -15.70 30.08
C GLN A 172 11.14 -15.08 28.78
N VAL A 173 9.87 -14.68 28.77
CA VAL A 173 9.24 -14.01 27.61
C VAL A 173 9.87 -12.62 27.42
N ILE A 174 10.09 -11.87 28.50
CA ILE A 174 10.78 -10.57 28.46
C ILE A 174 12.20 -10.75 27.89
N SER A 175 12.95 -11.75 28.40
CA SER A 175 14.31 -12.04 27.90
C SER A 175 14.32 -12.46 26.42
N ASP A 176 13.29 -13.15 25.93
CA ASP A 176 13.17 -13.50 24.50
C ASP A 176 12.89 -12.25 23.65
N PHE A 177 12.10 -11.31 24.14
CA PHE A 177 11.89 -10.02 23.49
C PHE A 177 13.16 -9.15 23.49
N GLU A 178 13.89 -9.09 24.58
CA GLU A 178 15.18 -8.42 24.66
C GLU A 178 16.20 -8.96 23.63
N LYS A 179 16.18 -10.26 23.33
CA LYS A 179 17.01 -10.83 22.25
C LYS A 179 16.64 -10.24 20.89
N THR A 180 15.35 -9.99 20.63
CA THR A 180 14.91 -9.33 19.39
C THR A 180 15.43 -7.90 19.34
N VAL A 181 15.24 -7.14 20.41
CA VAL A 181 15.75 -5.74 20.50
C VAL A 181 17.26 -5.72 20.23
N LYS A 182 18.02 -6.59 20.93
CA LYS A 182 19.47 -6.67 20.75
C LYS A 182 19.86 -7.04 19.32
N PHE A 183 19.20 -8.01 18.72
CA PHE A 183 19.46 -8.44 17.36
C PHE A 183 19.25 -7.28 16.36
N VAL A 184 18.16 -6.54 16.49
CA VAL A 184 17.86 -5.41 15.63
C VAL A 184 18.92 -4.31 15.76
N LEU A 185 19.26 -3.92 16.98
CA LEU A 185 20.21 -2.82 17.22
C LEU A 185 21.64 -3.19 16.76
N ASP A 186 22.06 -4.43 16.97
CA ASP A 186 23.40 -4.92 16.58
C ASP A 186 23.50 -5.31 15.10
N ARG A 187 22.35 -5.43 14.40
CA ARG A 187 22.35 -5.84 13.00
C ARG A 187 23.13 -4.87 12.13
N LYS A 188 24.05 -5.40 11.35
CA LYS A 188 24.71 -4.66 10.27
C LYS A 188 23.91 -4.80 9.00
N ASN A 189 23.48 -3.68 8.47
CA ASN A 189 22.77 -3.59 7.20
C ASN A 189 23.61 -4.24 6.08
N THR A 190 23.04 -5.20 5.37
CA THR A 190 23.77 -5.99 4.35
C THR A 190 24.15 -5.18 3.12
N TYR A 191 23.50 -4.04 2.88
CA TYR A 191 23.77 -3.16 1.73
C TYR A 191 24.74 -2.03 2.08
N THR A 192 24.60 -1.44 3.28
CA THR A 192 25.42 -0.27 3.70
C THR A 192 26.57 -0.64 4.61
N GLY A 193 26.53 -1.80 5.27
CA GLY A 193 27.52 -2.20 6.28
C GLY A 193 27.41 -1.47 7.61
N VAL A 194 26.47 -0.52 7.76
CA VAL A 194 26.25 0.27 8.97
C VAL A 194 25.40 -0.54 9.95
N ALA A 195 25.75 -0.55 11.23
CA ALA A 195 24.86 -1.13 12.24
C ALA A 195 23.62 -0.25 12.43
N TYR A 196 22.46 -0.86 12.69
CA TYR A 196 21.21 -0.11 12.82
C TYR A 196 21.29 0.97 13.90
N ARG A 197 21.92 0.66 15.04
CA ARG A 197 22.16 1.63 16.11
C ARG A 197 23.13 2.79 15.75
N ASP A 198 23.76 2.72 14.58
CA ASP A 198 24.66 3.75 14.05
C ASP A 198 24.10 4.40 12.78
N ASP A 199 22.89 4.00 12.34
CA ASP A 199 22.27 4.48 11.12
C ASP A 199 21.44 5.75 11.36
N LYS A 200 21.89 6.87 10.87
CA LYS A 200 21.23 8.18 11.05
C LYS A 200 19.85 8.27 10.38
N ALA A 201 19.47 7.35 9.51
CA ALA A 201 18.10 7.28 8.98
C ALA A 201 17.10 6.89 10.06
N VAL A 202 17.51 6.21 11.12
CA VAL A 202 16.63 5.98 12.25
C VAL A 202 16.47 7.28 13.04
N LEU A 203 15.22 7.71 13.27
CA LEU A 203 14.90 8.80 14.18
C LEU A 203 14.89 8.28 15.62
N GLY A 204 14.24 7.16 15.82
CA GLY A 204 14.13 6.56 17.14
C GLY A 204 13.48 5.19 17.14
N TRP A 205 13.67 4.49 18.24
CA TRP A 205 13.12 3.18 18.52
C TRP A 205 11.87 3.34 19.37
N GLU A 206 10.79 2.71 18.98
CA GLU A 206 9.55 2.69 19.74
C GLU A 206 9.40 1.31 20.41
N THR A 207 9.11 1.26 21.72
CA THR A 207 9.01 0.00 22.45
C THR A 207 7.98 -0.96 21.87
N GLY A 208 6.97 -0.43 21.20
CA GLY A 208 6.02 -1.18 20.39
C GLY A 208 4.86 -0.31 19.91
N ASN A 209 3.91 -0.92 19.23
CA ASN A 209 2.72 -0.26 18.71
C ASN A 209 1.54 -0.45 19.66
N GLU A 210 0.98 0.65 20.16
CA GLU A 210 -0.27 0.69 20.94
C GLU A 210 -0.31 -0.30 22.10
N LEU A 211 0.81 -0.45 22.79
CA LEU A 211 0.96 -1.40 23.88
C LEU A 211 0.08 -1.01 25.08
N GLU A 212 -0.71 -1.95 25.58
CA GLU A 212 -1.41 -1.84 26.86
C GLU A 212 -0.51 -2.33 28.02
N ALA A 213 0.74 -1.89 28.01
CA ALA A 213 1.79 -2.38 28.88
C ALA A 213 1.77 -1.68 30.25
N PRO A 214 2.10 -2.41 31.35
CA PRO A 214 2.42 -1.76 32.61
C PRO A 214 3.64 -0.85 32.46
N PHE A 215 3.64 0.31 33.11
CA PHE A 215 4.74 1.26 33.05
C PHE A 215 6.11 0.64 33.39
N ALA A 216 6.17 -0.22 34.41
CA ALA A 216 7.41 -0.89 34.81
C ALA A 216 8.01 -1.75 33.68
N TRP A 217 7.20 -2.37 32.84
CA TRP A 217 7.68 -3.11 31.68
C TRP A 217 8.26 -2.16 30.63
N GLN A 218 7.58 -1.07 30.37
CA GLN A 218 8.01 -0.07 29.39
C GLN A 218 9.33 0.58 29.77
N ASP A 219 9.45 1.02 31.03
CA ASP A 219 10.69 1.56 31.60
C ASP A 219 11.85 0.53 31.49
N THR A 220 11.58 -0.75 31.83
CA THR A 220 12.57 -1.81 31.71
C THR A 220 13.07 -1.98 30.27
N ILE A 221 12.17 -2.03 29.31
CA ILE A 221 12.55 -2.18 27.89
C ILE A 221 13.24 -0.95 27.35
N ALA A 222 12.75 0.25 27.68
CA ALA A 222 13.40 1.49 27.28
C ALA A 222 14.82 1.60 27.85
N ALA A 223 15.02 1.28 29.13
CA ALA A 223 16.34 1.20 29.75
C ALA A 223 17.26 0.19 29.05
N TYR A 224 16.71 -0.96 28.65
CA TYR A 224 17.46 -1.96 27.90
C TYR A 224 17.89 -1.44 26.52
N VAL A 225 16.98 -0.83 25.75
CA VAL A 225 17.31 -0.17 24.46
C VAL A 225 18.42 0.87 24.67
N LYS A 226 18.29 1.77 25.64
CA LYS A 226 19.29 2.80 25.95
C LYS A 226 20.63 2.22 26.43
N SER A 227 20.64 1.02 26.98
CA SER A 227 21.89 0.35 27.34
C SER A 227 22.70 -0.08 26.10
N LEU A 228 22.03 -0.40 25.00
CA LEU A 228 22.60 -0.89 23.74
C LEU A 228 22.85 0.21 22.70
N ASP A 229 22.02 1.25 22.70
CA ASP A 229 22.06 2.37 21.74
C ASP A 229 22.12 3.71 22.49
N LYS A 230 23.16 4.50 22.18
CA LYS A 230 23.37 5.83 22.76
C LYS A 230 23.10 6.97 21.77
N ASN A 231 22.75 6.64 20.55
CA ASN A 231 22.64 7.58 19.45
C ASN A 231 21.20 8.00 19.19
N HIS A 232 20.25 7.04 19.29
CA HIS A 232 18.87 7.26 18.90
C HIS A 232 17.95 7.55 20.09
N LEU A 233 16.84 8.21 19.77
CA LEU A 233 15.76 8.46 20.71
C LEU A 233 15.03 7.15 21.02
N VAL A 234 14.61 6.99 22.28
CA VAL A 234 13.73 5.91 22.71
C VAL A 234 12.36 6.49 23.04
N MET A 235 11.34 5.87 22.43
CA MET A 235 9.95 6.27 22.59
C MET A 235 9.16 5.19 23.30
N GLU A 236 8.25 5.62 24.14
CA GLU A 236 7.23 4.72 24.67
C GLU A 236 6.19 4.39 23.59
N GLY A 237 5.70 3.14 23.59
CA GLY A 237 4.83 2.61 22.55
C GLY A 237 3.41 2.30 23.03
N THR A 238 2.87 3.12 23.95
CA THR A 238 1.50 2.93 24.44
C THR A 238 0.48 3.59 23.54
N HIS A 239 -0.78 3.20 23.74
CA HIS A 239 -1.87 3.84 23.01
C HIS A 239 -2.69 4.81 23.91
N ILE A 240 -2.09 5.31 24.95
CA ILE A 240 -2.69 6.32 25.81
C ILE A 240 -2.89 7.64 25.05
N GLN A 241 -4.08 8.21 25.20
CA GLN A 241 -4.39 9.53 24.65
C GLN A 241 -3.94 10.68 25.55
N VAL A 242 -3.69 10.40 26.82
CA VAL A 242 -3.27 11.37 27.84
C VAL A 242 -2.03 10.85 28.54
N LEU A 243 -0.93 11.57 28.40
CA LEU A 243 0.34 11.25 29.03
C LEU A 243 0.27 11.43 30.55
N SER A 244 1.02 10.62 31.27
CA SER A 244 1.18 10.74 32.71
C SER A 244 2.45 11.53 33.08
N GLN A 245 2.46 12.13 34.29
CA GLN A 245 3.65 12.77 34.80
C GLN A 245 4.82 11.80 34.94
N GLN A 246 4.54 10.51 35.21
CA GLN A 246 5.53 9.46 35.35
C GLN A 246 6.28 9.21 34.01
N GLU A 247 5.58 9.18 32.90
CA GLU A 247 6.19 9.03 31.56
C GLU A 247 7.04 10.25 31.17
N VAL A 248 6.56 11.44 31.52
CA VAL A 248 7.31 12.68 31.25
C VAL A 248 8.59 12.77 32.07
N ASP A 249 8.59 12.33 33.33
CA ASP A 249 9.74 12.44 34.24
C ASP A 249 10.72 11.25 34.11
N ASP A 250 10.35 10.17 33.41
CA ASP A 250 11.20 8.98 33.23
C ASP A 250 12.42 9.27 32.33
N PRO A 251 13.66 9.01 32.81
CA PRO A 251 14.87 9.31 32.04
C PRO A 251 15.12 8.35 30.87
N ASN A 252 14.40 7.23 30.79
CA ASN A 252 14.58 6.22 29.73
C ASN A 252 13.78 6.52 28.47
N PHE A 253 12.75 7.39 28.54
CA PHE A 253 12.06 7.90 27.35
C PHE A 253 12.62 9.26 26.96
N ASP A 254 12.99 9.41 25.69
CA ASP A 254 13.48 10.67 25.11
C ASP A 254 12.39 11.43 24.37
N LEU A 255 11.36 10.72 23.90
CA LEU A 255 10.27 11.23 23.06
C LEU A 255 8.96 10.52 23.43
N LEU A 256 7.87 11.27 23.49
CA LEU A 256 6.54 10.75 23.81
C LEU A 256 5.59 10.89 22.64
N SER A 257 4.71 9.89 22.47
CA SER A 257 3.70 9.90 21.42
C SER A 257 2.30 9.55 21.93
N THR A 258 1.28 9.91 21.16
CA THR A 258 -0.12 9.51 21.42
C THR A 258 -0.85 9.31 20.12
N HIS A 259 -1.89 8.45 20.14
CA HIS A 259 -2.72 8.12 18.98
C HIS A 259 -4.15 8.63 19.18
N TYR A 260 -4.75 9.26 18.17
CA TYR A 260 -6.05 9.90 18.28
C TYR A 260 -7.06 9.42 17.22
N TYR A 261 -7.86 8.46 17.62
CA TYR A 261 -9.06 8.00 16.91
C TYR A 261 -10.37 8.40 17.63
N SER A 262 -10.24 9.10 18.77
CA SER A 262 -11.35 9.64 19.56
C SER A 262 -12.04 10.83 18.88
N PRO A 263 -13.23 11.27 19.32
CA PRO A 263 -13.90 12.46 18.78
C PRO A 263 -12.99 13.69 18.81
N ILE A 264 -13.08 14.53 17.76
CA ILE A 264 -12.14 15.62 17.53
C ILE A 264 -11.96 16.58 18.73
N LYS A 265 -13.04 16.94 19.41
CA LYS A 265 -12.96 17.82 20.58
C LYS A 265 -12.11 17.21 21.71
N GLN A 266 -12.22 15.90 21.92
CA GLN A 266 -11.41 15.18 22.90
C GLN A 266 -9.95 15.14 22.46
N ALA A 267 -9.67 14.81 21.20
CA ALA A 267 -8.32 14.78 20.65
C ALA A 267 -7.61 16.13 20.83
N ILE A 268 -8.26 17.24 20.45
CA ILE A 268 -7.71 18.60 20.62
C ILE A 268 -7.38 18.89 22.09
N ASN A 269 -8.31 18.63 23.01
CA ASN A 269 -8.09 18.88 24.43
C ASN A 269 -6.91 18.06 24.95
N ASN A 270 -6.79 16.81 24.55
CA ASN A 270 -5.70 15.92 24.95
C ASN A 270 -4.35 16.38 24.38
N VAL A 271 -4.29 16.80 23.11
CA VAL A 271 -3.06 17.35 22.50
C VAL A 271 -2.58 18.56 23.28
N ILE A 272 -3.47 19.50 23.60
CA ILE A 272 -3.14 20.72 24.39
C ILE A 272 -2.65 20.35 25.79
N ALA A 273 -3.36 19.44 26.48
CA ALA A 273 -2.98 19.02 27.83
C ALA A 273 -1.62 18.30 27.84
N ASN A 274 -1.38 17.39 26.91
CA ASN A 274 -0.12 16.66 26.75
C ASN A 274 1.03 17.64 26.42
N ARG A 275 0.78 18.63 25.58
CA ARG A 275 1.78 19.66 25.27
C ARG A 275 2.16 20.50 26.47
N GLU A 276 1.19 20.93 27.29
CA GLU A 276 1.49 21.67 28.54
C GLU A 276 2.24 20.80 29.56
N LEU A 277 1.92 19.50 29.66
CA LEU A 277 2.60 18.55 30.52
C LEU A 277 4.07 18.33 30.13
N THR A 278 4.35 18.27 28.85
CA THR A 278 5.69 17.99 28.29
C THR A 278 6.54 19.23 28.08
N LYS A 279 5.97 20.43 28.17
CA LYS A 279 6.61 21.71 27.88
C LYS A 279 7.85 21.96 28.75
N GLY A 280 8.97 22.26 28.11
CA GLY A 280 10.27 22.46 28.74
C GLY A 280 10.92 21.19 29.29
N LYS A 281 10.34 20.01 29.05
CA LYS A 281 10.81 18.72 29.56
C LYS A 281 11.17 17.72 28.47
N LYS A 282 10.20 17.29 27.64
CA LYS A 282 10.39 16.28 26.59
C LYS A 282 9.68 16.64 25.29
N PRO A 283 10.23 16.28 24.14
CA PRO A 283 9.51 16.37 22.88
C PRO A 283 8.28 15.44 22.92
N TYR A 284 7.23 15.91 22.27
CA TYR A 284 5.97 15.20 22.11
C TYR A 284 5.47 15.33 20.69
N PHE A 285 4.90 14.27 20.12
CA PHE A 285 4.24 14.28 18.82
C PHE A 285 2.97 13.42 18.82
N VAL A 286 2.12 13.62 17.81
CA VAL A 286 0.96 12.76 17.56
C VAL A 286 1.41 11.65 16.62
N GLY A 287 1.55 10.43 17.15
CA GLY A 287 2.07 9.25 16.43
C GLY A 287 1.12 8.72 15.39
N GLU A 288 -0.19 8.77 15.67
CA GLU A 288 -1.22 8.37 14.71
C GLU A 288 -2.49 9.21 14.86
N PHE A 289 -3.10 9.53 13.74
CA PHE A 289 -4.50 9.92 13.64
C PHE A 289 -5.06 9.48 12.28
N GLY A 290 -6.36 9.24 12.21
CA GLY A 290 -6.99 8.82 10.96
C GLY A 290 -8.51 8.65 11.11
N TYR A 291 -9.15 8.08 10.08
CA TYR A 291 -10.59 7.77 10.03
C TYR A 291 -11.47 8.98 10.40
N ARG A 292 -11.09 10.17 9.90
CA ARG A 292 -11.78 11.44 10.16
C ARG A 292 -12.21 12.10 8.87
N ASN A 293 -13.29 12.89 8.95
CA ASN A 293 -13.58 13.83 7.87
C ASN A 293 -12.45 14.88 7.76
N PRO A 294 -12.28 15.52 6.59
CA PRO A 294 -11.17 16.45 6.37
C PRO A 294 -11.16 17.65 7.33
N ASP A 295 -12.29 18.20 7.73
CA ASP A 295 -12.35 19.38 8.60
C ASP A 295 -11.83 19.05 10.01
N ASP A 296 -12.19 17.88 10.55
CA ASP A 296 -11.67 17.39 11.81
C ASP A 296 -10.17 17.09 11.72
N GLY A 297 -9.72 16.48 10.63
CA GLY A 297 -8.32 16.19 10.39
C GLY A 297 -7.48 17.46 10.32
N LYS A 298 -7.91 18.46 9.55
CA LYS A 298 -7.27 19.78 9.45
C LYS A 298 -7.19 20.48 10.80
N THR A 299 -8.28 20.47 11.57
CA THR A 299 -8.32 21.10 12.90
C THR A 299 -7.30 20.47 13.85
N LEU A 300 -7.11 19.14 13.79
CA LEU A 300 -6.13 18.45 14.62
C LEU A 300 -4.69 18.81 14.23
N VAL A 301 -4.37 18.80 12.93
CA VAL A 301 -3.04 19.21 12.42
C VAL A 301 -2.73 20.65 12.77
N ASP A 302 -3.69 21.57 12.61
CA ASP A 302 -3.55 22.98 13.00
C ASP A 302 -3.29 23.12 14.50
N THR A 303 -3.97 22.32 15.33
CA THR A 303 -3.74 22.31 16.77
C THR A 303 -2.30 21.93 17.11
N VAL A 304 -1.77 20.89 16.46
CA VAL A 304 -0.37 20.44 16.63
C VAL A 304 0.62 21.53 16.22
N ILE A 305 0.44 22.12 15.03
CA ILE A 305 1.35 23.17 14.52
C ILE A 305 1.35 24.40 15.45
N ASN A 306 0.17 24.88 15.81
CA ASN A 306 0.00 26.15 16.53
C ASN A 306 0.42 26.05 18.01
N ASN A 307 0.41 24.86 18.61
CA ASN A 307 0.84 24.65 19.99
C ASN A 307 2.31 24.23 20.14
N GLY A 308 3.08 24.19 19.05
CA GLY A 308 4.50 23.85 19.10
C GLY A 308 4.77 22.38 19.47
N VAL A 309 3.85 21.47 19.12
CA VAL A 309 4.06 20.02 19.21
C VAL A 309 5.05 19.61 18.12
N SER A 310 5.95 18.66 18.39
CA SER A 310 7.09 18.32 17.52
C SER A 310 6.67 17.73 16.17
N GLY A 311 5.53 17.05 16.12
CA GLY A 311 5.05 16.48 14.86
C GLY A 311 3.67 15.83 14.94
N ILE A 312 3.18 15.41 13.77
CA ILE A 312 1.94 14.62 13.62
C ILE A 312 2.06 13.71 12.40
N MET A 313 1.52 12.50 12.53
CA MET A 313 1.52 11.50 11.47
C MET A 313 0.10 10.97 11.21
N ILE A 314 -0.28 10.84 9.94
CA ILE A 314 -1.59 10.32 9.55
C ILE A 314 -1.51 8.83 9.23
N TRP A 315 -2.45 8.06 9.73
CA TRP A 315 -2.66 6.65 9.39
C TRP A 315 -3.58 6.56 8.17
N SER A 316 -3.14 6.10 6.97
CA SER A 316 -1.76 5.83 6.61
C SER A 316 -1.56 6.02 5.11
N LEU A 317 -0.35 6.38 4.70
CA LEU A 317 0.02 6.45 3.29
C LEU A 317 0.05 5.04 2.69
N ARG A 318 -0.45 4.92 1.46
CA ARG A 318 -0.32 3.72 0.62
C ARG A 318 0.39 4.08 -0.67
N GLY A 319 1.55 3.47 -0.90
CA GLY A 319 2.34 3.62 -2.12
C GLY A 319 1.80 2.77 -3.28
N HIS A 320 2.46 2.88 -4.42
CA HIS A 320 2.15 2.04 -5.57
C HIS A 320 2.51 0.58 -5.32
N ALA A 321 1.68 -0.32 -5.85
CA ALA A 321 1.92 -1.75 -5.84
C ALA A 321 2.84 -2.16 -7.00
N ARG A 322 3.68 -3.17 -6.79
CA ARG A 322 4.62 -3.68 -7.81
C ARG A 322 3.95 -4.15 -9.11
N ASP A 323 2.70 -4.61 -9.01
CA ASP A 323 1.92 -5.15 -10.13
C ASP A 323 0.94 -4.11 -10.71
N GLY A 324 1.05 -2.85 -10.29
CA GLY A 324 0.25 -1.71 -10.73
C GLY A 324 -0.82 -1.28 -9.72
N GLY A 325 -1.27 -0.04 -9.83
CA GLY A 325 -2.20 0.57 -8.89
C GLY A 325 -1.59 0.89 -7.52
N PHE A 326 -2.44 1.24 -6.57
CA PHE A 326 -2.05 1.56 -5.19
C PHE A 326 -2.53 0.50 -4.22
N TYR A 327 -1.79 0.29 -3.13
CA TYR A 327 -2.33 -0.41 -1.97
C TYR A 327 -3.50 0.37 -1.38
N GLN A 328 -4.45 -0.37 -0.82
CA GLN A 328 -5.55 0.19 -0.05
C GLN A 328 -5.74 -0.65 1.21
N HIS A 329 -6.03 0.02 2.31
CA HIS A 329 -6.32 -0.62 3.58
C HIS A 329 -7.72 -0.21 4.06
N GLY A 330 -8.56 -1.20 4.30
CA GLY A 330 -9.91 -1.01 4.79
C GLY A 330 -10.14 -1.73 6.11
N GLU A 331 -10.77 -1.04 7.04
CA GLU A 331 -11.19 -1.57 8.32
C GLU A 331 -12.68 -1.32 8.57
N ASN A 332 -13.21 -1.77 9.73
CA ASN A 332 -14.61 -1.57 10.11
C ASN A 332 -15.07 -0.10 10.09
N TYR A 333 -14.13 0.84 10.20
CA TYR A 333 -14.38 2.28 10.20
C TYR A 333 -14.37 2.90 8.79
N GLY A 334 -14.05 2.11 7.77
CA GLY A 334 -13.93 2.55 6.38
C GLY A 334 -12.53 2.31 5.81
N VAL A 335 -12.22 2.96 4.71
CA VAL A 335 -10.90 2.89 4.07
C VAL A 335 -9.99 3.95 4.68
N GLY A 336 -8.88 3.54 5.32
CA GLY A 336 -7.89 4.42 5.93
C GLY A 336 -6.64 4.59 5.07
N SER A 337 -6.81 4.84 3.77
CA SER A 337 -5.70 4.91 2.81
C SER A 337 -5.60 6.29 2.21
N TYR A 338 -4.39 6.85 2.25
CA TYR A 338 -4.05 8.10 1.59
C TYR A 338 -3.03 7.82 0.50
N ARG A 339 -3.35 8.17 -0.75
CA ARG A 339 -2.53 7.94 -1.94
C ARG A 339 -2.16 9.30 -2.52
N PHE A 340 -0.88 9.61 -2.50
CA PHE A 340 -0.40 10.89 -3.03
C PHE A 340 -0.32 10.86 -4.58
N PRO A 341 -0.76 11.92 -5.30
CA PRO A 341 -1.11 13.28 -4.86
C PRO A 341 -2.59 13.47 -4.46
N GLY A 342 -3.32 12.40 -4.18
CA GLY A 342 -4.70 12.40 -3.77
C GLY A 342 -5.68 12.20 -4.92
N PHE A 343 -6.63 11.29 -4.71
CA PHE A 343 -7.68 10.95 -5.66
C PHE A 343 -9.06 11.22 -5.07
N LYS A 344 -10.07 11.28 -5.93
CA LYS A 344 -11.44 11.36 -5.45
C LYS A 344 -11.81 10.02 -4.83
N SER A 345 -12.13 10.03 -3.55
CA SER A 345 -12.75 8.92 -2.87
C SER A 345 -14.19 9.26 -2.53
N GLY A 346 -15.10 8.32 -2.71
CA GLY A 346 -16.51 8.49 -2.34
C GLY A 346 -16.78 8.21 -0.86
N ASN A 347 -15.76 7.98 -0.07
CA ASN A 347 -15.86 7.70 1.35
C ASN A 347 -15.76 8.97 2.21
N LEU A 348 -15.82 8.79 3.54
CA LEU A 348 -15.80 9.86 4.54
C LEU A 348 -14.56 10.76 4.47
N TYR A 349 -13.41 10.23 4.02
CA TYR A 349 -12.12 10.91 4.14
C TYR A 349 -11.93 12.06 3.18
N ASN A 350 -12.53 11.99 2.02
CA ASN A 350 -12.17 12.85 0.89
C ASN A 350 -10.64 12.97 0.76
N GLU A 351 -10.02 11.89 0.37
CA GLU A 351 -8.58 11.64 0.37
C GLU A 351 -7.78 12.82 -0.17
N LYS A 352 -8.17 13.35 -1.34
CA LYS A 352 -7.46 14.46 -1.96
C LYS A 352 -7.37 15.72 -1.09
N ILE A 353 -8.45 16.08 -0.40
CA ILE A 353 -8.45 17.26 0.47
C ILE A 353 -7.47 17.09 1.64
N MET A 354 -7.39 15.89 2.19
CA MET A 354 -6.45 15.63 3.29
C MET A 354 -5.01 15.59 2.81
N VAL A 355 -4.73 14.94 1.68
CA VAL A 355 -3.37 14.85 1.12
C VAL A 355 -2.84 16.24 0.76
N ASP A 356 -3.63 17.06 0.06
CA ASP A 356 -3.27 18.45 -0.25
C ASP A 356 -2.95 19.23 1.05
N PHE A 357 -3.76 19.07 2.09
CA PHE A 357 -3.57 19.78 3.36
C PHE A 357 -2.36 19.26 4.15
N MET A 358 -2.10 17.97 4.13
CA MET A 358 -0.90 17.39 4.76
C MET A 358 0.36 17.94 4.12
N ARG A 359 0.40 18.05 2.80
CA ARG A 359 1.51 18.65 2.06
C ARG A 359 1.72 20.12 2.42
N GLU A 360 0.68 20.95 2.33
CA GLU A 360 0.73 22.35 2.77
C GLU A 360 1.28 22.46 4.20
N SER A 361 0.77 21.63 5.11
CA SER A 361 1.13 21.63 6.52
C SER A 361 2.57 21.17 6.78
N ALA A 362 3.11 20.25 5.95
CA ALA A 362 4.48 19.79 6.05
C ALA A 362 5.51 20.91 5.78
N TYR A 363 5.20 21.85 4.89
CA TYR A 363 6.02 23.04 4.67
C TYR A 363 5.73 24.15 5.69
N ARG A 364 4.47 24.35 6.03
CA ARG A 364 4.02 25.40 6.97
C ARG A 364 4.59 25.19 8.37
N ILE A 365 4.78 23.96 8.84
CA ILE A 365 5.35 23.68 10.17
C ILE A 365 6.80 24.18 10.29
N ASP A 366 7.52 24.27 9.17
CA ASP A 366 8.87 24.85 9.07
C ASP A 366 8.88 26.35 8.73
N GLY A 367 7.70 26.97 8.55
CA GLY A 367 7.57 28.35 8.09
C GLY A 367 7.97 28.57 6.62
N LEU A 368 7.92 27.52 5.80
CA LEU A 368 8.29 27.54 4.38
C LEU A 368 7.04 27.58 3.48
N PRO A 369 7.13 28.22 2.29
CA PRO A 369 6.09 28.10 1.28
C PRO A 369 6.12 26.69 0.65
N GLU A 370 4.96 26.18 0.30
CA GLU A 370 4.86 24.92 -0.45
C GLU A 370 5.46 25.09 -1.87
N PRO A 371 6.44 24.27 -2.28
CA PRO A 371 7.00 24.34 -3.63
C PRO A 371 6.06 23.66 -4.64
N PRO A 372 6.18 23.97 -5.95
CA PRO A 372 5.55 23.16 -7.00
C PRO A 372 5.98 21.69 -6.88
N LEU A 373 5.09 20.77 -7.28
CA LEU A 373 5.47 19.36 -7.41
C LEU A 373 6.61 19.22 -8.44
N PRO A 374 7.57 18.32 -8.23
CA PRO A 374 8.51 17.95 -9.30
C PRO A 374 7.76 17.26 -10.44
N VAL A 375 8.27 17.35 -11.67
CA VAL A 375 7.80 16.49 -12.77
C VAL A 375 8.05 15.04 -12.37
N PRO A 376 7.07 14.12 -12.53
CA PRO A 376 7.23 12.73 -12.14
C PRO A 376 8.36 12.04 -12.92
N ASP A 377 8.97 11.03 -12.31
CA ASP A 377 9.85 10.09 -13.02
C ASP A 377 9.02 9.28 -14.05
N PRO A 378 9.67 8.72 -15.09
CA PRO A 378 8.96 7.83 -16.01
C PRO A 378 8.45 6.59 -15.29
N PRO A 379 7.20 6.14 -15.56
CA PRO A 379 6.67 4.89 -15.02
C PRO A 379 7.35 3.68 -15.68
N THR A 380 7.14 2.49 -15.13
CA THR A 380 7.57 1.25 -15.75
C THR A 380 6.35 0.48 -16.26
N LEU A 381 6.22 0.36 -17.58
CA LEU A 381 5.17 -0.46 -18.19
C LEU A 381 5.48 -1.93 -17.95
N LEU A 382 4.52 -2.67 -17.38
CA LEU A 382 4.66 -4.08 -17.07
C LEU A 382 4.51 -4.95 -18.32
N PRO A 383 5.10 -6.16 -18.35
CA PRO A 383 4.83 -7.13 -19.41
C PRO A 383 3.34 -7.44 -19.51
N MET A 384 2.82 -7.55 -20.71
CA MET A 384 1.42 -7.87 -20.98
C MET A 384 1.28 -9.03 -21.97
N ASN A 385 0.27 -9.87 -21.78
CA ASN A 385 -0.05 -11.00 -22.67
C ASN A 385 -1.09 -10.63 -23.72
N ASP A 386 -1.94 -9.65 -23.42
CA ASP A 386 -2.95 -9.13 -24.33
C ASP A 386 -3.15 -7.60 -24.13
N VAL A 387 -3.85 -6.99 -25.05
CA VAL A 387 -4.07 -5.53 -25.07
C VAL A 387 -5.11 -5.03 -24.06
N TYR A 388 -5.77 -5.95 -23.37
CA TYR A 388 -6.79 -5.65 -22.36
C TYR A 388 -6.24 -5.71 -20.93
N ASP A 389 -4.95 -6.09 -20.76
CA ASP A 389 -4.30 -6.26 -19.47
C ASP A 389 -3.09 -5.31 -19.32
N ILE A 390 -3.31 -4.01 -19.56
CA ILE A 390 -2.25 -3.01 -19.49
C ILE A 390 -2.13 -2.49 -18.05
N SER A 391 -0.97 -2.75 -17.42
CA SER A 391 -0.64 -2.26 -16.09
C SER A 391 0.78 -1.70 -16.05
N TRP A 392 1.05 -0.84 -15.08
CA TRP A 392 2.35 -0.22 -14.91
C TRP A 392 2.65 0.04 -13.44
N GLN A 393 3.93 0.05 -13.10
CA GLN A 393 4.40 0.61 -11.85
C GLN A 393 4.33 2.13 -11.95
N GLY A 394 3.55 2.73 -11.06
CA GLY A 394 3.30 4.16 -11.04
C GLY A 394 4.52 4.97 -10.63
N SER A 395 4.40 6.28 -10.67
CA SER A 395 5.47 7.22 -10.33
C SER A 395 5.06 8.11 -9.17
N ALA A 396 5.89 8.21 -8.15
CA ALA A 396 5.65 9.09 -7.01
C ALA A 396 5.28 10.51 -7.46
N GLY A 397 4.15 11.03 -6.97
CA GLY A 397 3.65 12.35 -7.32
C GLY A 397 2.91 12.47 -8.67
N ALA A 398 2.70 11.38 -9.40
CA ALA A 398 1.88 11.39 -10.60
C ALA A 398 0.38 11.42 -10.25
N SER A 399 -0.41 12.17 -10.99
CA SER A 399 -1.87 12.26 -10.83
C SER A 399 -2.65 11.59 -11.96
N SER A 400 -1.99 11.30 -13.07
CA SER A 400 -2.57 10.62 -14.24
C SER A 400 -1.48 10.18 -15.21
N TYR A 401 -1.88 9.38 -16.21
CA TYR A 401 -0.96 8.84 -17.19
C TYR A 401 -1.48 9.03 -18.61
N ARG A 402 -0.54 9.31 -19.55
CA ARG A 402 -0.79 9.27 -20.98
C ARG A 402 -0.34 7.92 -21.51
N ILE A 403 -1.21 7.22 -22.21
CA ILE A 403 -0.91 5.94 -22.88
C ILE A 403 -0.83 6.18 -24.38
N GLN A 404 0.27 5.69 -24.97
CA GLN A 404 0.47 5.72 -26.42
C GLN A 404 0.62 4.31 -26.97
N ARG A 405 0.07 4.12 -28.16
CA ARG A 405 0.10 2.89 -28.94
C ARG A 405 0.71 3.14 -30.31
N GLU A 406 1.52 2.21 -30.79
CA GLU A 406 2.04 2.15 -32.15
C GLU A 406 1.61 0.83 -32.80
N THR A 407 1.07 0.86 -34.02
CA THR A 407 0.89 -0.35 -34.82
C THR A 407 2.25 -0.85 -35.28
N ALA A 408 2.56 -2.12 -35.05
CA ALA A 408 3.86 -2.69 -35.37
C ALA A 408 4.27 -2.43 -36.83
N GLY A 409 5.48 -1.92 -37.01
CA GLY A 409 6.05 -1.58 -38.31
C GLY A 409 5.69 -0.20 -38.87
N THR A 410 4.97 0.67 -38.12
CA THR A 410 4.57 2.00 -38.61
C THR A 410 5.43 3.14 -38.07
N GLU A 411 6.16 2.93 -36.97
CA GLU A 411 6.92 3.99 -36.26
C GLU A 411 6.07 5.24 -35.88
N ASN A 412 4.74 5.05 -35.81
CA ASN A 412 3.80 6.14 -35.56
C ASN A 412 3.03 5.93 -34.25
N TRP A 413 3.36 6.72 -33.24
CA TRP A 413 2.75 6.68 -31.92
C TRP A 413 1.47 7.51 -31.86
N THR A 414 0.37 6.88 -31.46
CA THR A 414 -0.93 7.51 -31.24
C THR A 414 -1.30 7.50 -29.77
N THR A 415 -1.75 8.61 -29.23
CA THR A 415 -2.30 8.68 -27.87
C THR A 415 -3.68 8.04 -27.85
N ILE A 416 -3.84 6.99 -27.06
CA ILE A 416 -5.12 6.26 -26.88
C ILE A 416 -5.82 6.63 -25.56
N ALA A 417 -5.06 7.13 -24.57
CA ALA A 417 -5.58 7.74 -23.35
C ALA A 417 -4.65 8.87 -22.90
N ASP A 418 -5.22 10.01 -22.49
CA ASP A 418 -4.44 11.18 -22.07
C ASP A 418 -4.53 11.46 -20.57
N SER A 419 -5.38 10.74 -19.85
CA SER A 419 -5.59 10.89 -18.40
C SER A 419 -6.06 9.58 -17.77
N ALA A 420 -5.34 8.48 -18.05
CA ALA A 420 -5.58 7.20 -17.37
C ALA A 420 -5.20 7.33 -15.90
N SER A 421 -5.91 6.62 -15.03
CA SER A 421 -5.65 6.57 -13.58
C SER A 421 -5.00 5.25 -13.20
N ASP A 422 -4.16 5.29 -12.16
CA ASP A 422 -3.66 4.12 -11.45
C ASP A 422 -4.25 4.01 -10.03
N ALA A 423 -5.29 4.80 -9.76
CA ALA A 423 -5.96 4.79 -8.44
C ALA A 423 -6.98 3.65 -8.26
N ASP A 424 -7.11 2.77 -9.22
CA ASP A 424 -7.99 1.59 -9.15
C ASP A 424 -7.43 0.51 -8.22
N VAL A 425 -8.23 -0.54 -7.99
CA VAL A 425 -7.86 -1.67 -7.14
C VAL A 425 -6.71 -2.47 -7.76
N THR A 426 -5.79 -2.94 -6.93
CA THR A 426 -4.53 -3.59 -7.33
C THR A 426 -4.70 -4.94 -8.03
N PHE A 427 -5.83 -5.60 -7.90
CA PHE A 427 -6.08 -6.90 -8.53
C PHE A 427 -6.65 -6.82 -9.95
N ARG A 428 -6.74 -5.64 -10.54
CA ARG A 428 -7.26 -5.39 -11.90
C ARG A 428 -6.21 -4.73 -12.78
N PRO A 429 -6.28 -4.98 -14.12
CA PRO A 429 -5.54 -4.16 -15.07
C PRO A 429 -5.92 -2.68 -14.97
N LEU A 430 -4.94 -1.79 -15.11
CA LEU A 430 -5.16 -0.35 -15.02
C LEU A 430 -5.79 0.24 -16.29
N TYR A 431 -5.64 -0.45 -17.43
CA TYR A 431 -6.19 0.01 -18.69
C TYR A 431 -6.52 -1.17 -19.64
N ASP A 432 -7.64 -1.04 -20.35
CA ASP A 432 -8.16 -1.95 -21.35
C ASP A 432 -8.18 -1.23 -22.71
N ASP A 433 -7.34 -1.65 -23.68
CA ASP A 433 -7.37 -1.07 -25.02
C ASP A 433 -8.42 -1.75 -25.90
N SER A 434 -9.69 -1.49 -25.61
CA SER A 434 -10.82 -1.99 -26.41
C SER A 434 -10.84 -1.46 -27.87
N THR A 435 -10.00 -0.46 -28.19
CA THR A 435 -9.88 0.12 -29.54
C THR A 435 -8.89 -0.62 -30.44
N ALA A 436 -8.09 -1.52 -29.87
CA ALA A 436 -7.16 -2.35 -30.65
C ALA A 436 -7.91 -3.25 -31.64
N GLU A 437 -7.39 -3.39 -32.87
CA GLU A 437 -8.04 -4.09 -33.94
C GLU A 437 -7.59 -5.55 -34.05
N LEU A 438 -8.53 -6.46 -34.24
CA LEU A 438 -8.26 -7.89 -34.38
C LEU A 438 -7.26 -8.15 -35.55
N GLY A 439 -6.28 -9.01 -35.31
CA GLY A 439 -5.24 -9.37 -36.27
C GLY A 439 -4.10 -8.37 -36.43
N LYS A 440 -4.11 -7.28 -35.68
CA LYS A 440 -2.98 -6.33 -35.63
C LYS A 440 -2.12 -6.59 -34.39
N SER A 441 -0.85 -6.18 -34.50
CA SER A 441 0.11 -6.19 -33.38
C SER A 441 0.48 -4.77 -33.00
N TYR A 442 0.66 -4.52 -31.71
CA TYR A 442 0.88 -3.20 -31.17
C TYR A 442 2.03 -3.14 -30.16
N TYR A 443 2.72 -1.98 -30.13
CA TYR A 443 3.62 -1.58 -29.08
C TYR A 443 2.95 -0.50 -28.22
N TYR A 444 3.30 -0.47 -26.92
CA TYR A 444 2.78 0.50 -25.95
C TYR A 444 3.90 1.18 -25.18
N ARG A 445 3.67 2.44 -24.80
CA ARG A 445 4.47 3.21 -23.85
C ARG A 445 3.60 4.16 -23.06
N ILE A 446 4.06 4.56 -21.88
CA ILE A 446 3.29 5.37 -20.94
C ILE A 446 4.13 6.54 -20.44
N PHE A 447 3.47 7.63 -20.06
CA PHE A 447 4.06 8.81 -19.47
C PHE A 447 3.29 9.17 -18.20
N ALA A 448 3.98 9.48 -17.11
CA ALA A 448 3.38 10.00 -15.90
C ALA A 448 3.17 11.52 -16.01
N ARG A 449 2.11 12.03 -15.40
CA ARG A 449 1.76 13.45 -15.43
C ARG A 449 1.33 13.95 -14.05
N ASN A 450 1.72 15.21 -13.75
CA ASN A 450 1.12 16.00 -12.67
C ASN A 450 0.98 17.47 -13.11
N SER A 451 0.70 18.38 -12.16
CA SER A 451 0.54 19.82 -12.44
C SER A 451 1.80 20.50 -12.99
N SER A 452 2.97 19.93 -12.78
CA SER A 452 4.27 20.47 -13.25
C SER A 452 4.69 19.95 -14.62
N GLY A 453 4.04 18.92 -15.15
CA GLY A 453 4.31 18.46 -16.49
C GLY A 453 4.20 16.95 -16.70
N LEU A 454 4.72 16.53 -17.85
CA LEU A 454 4.75 15.15 -18.33
C LEU A 454 6.18 14.59 -18.19
N SER A 455 6.31 13.40 -17.69
CA SER A 455 7.58 12.66 -17.61
C SER A 455 8.14 12.35 -19.02
N THR A 456 9.37 11.85 -19.09
CA THR A 456 9.82 11.07 -20.25
C THR A 456 9.04 9.76 -20.33
N SER A 457 9.12 9.05 -21.49
CA SER A 457 8.37 7.79 -21.68
C SER A 457 8.90 6.67 -20.79
N SER A 458 8.02 5.74 -20.45
CA SER A 458 8.38 4.42 -19.93
C SER A 458 9.24 3.62 -20.94
N ASN A 459 9.64 2.42 -20.55
CA ASN A 459 10.01 1.36 -21.47
C ASN A 459 8.86 1.09 -22.47
N VAL A 460 9.22 0.49 -23.62
CA VAL A 460 8.25 0.03 -24.63
C VAL A 460 7.98 -1.46 -24.41
N VAL A 461 6.70 -1.86 -24.45
CA VAL A 461 6.28 -3.27 -24.38
C VAL A 461 5.52 -3.64 -25.65
N GLY A 462 5.76 -4.83 -26.18
CA GLY A 462 5.17 -5.35 -27.42
C GLY A 462 6.24 -5.99 -28.31
N PRO A 463 5.88 -6.45 -29.53
CA PRO A 463 4.53 -6.36 -30.08
C PRO A 463 3.56 -7.34 -29.43
N VAL A 464 2.34 -6.88 -29.15
CA VAL A 464 1.23 -7.70 -28.63
C VAL A 464 0.22 -7.88 -29.74
N GLU A 465 -0.03 -9.13 -30.16
CA GLU A 465 -1.02 -9.46 -31.18
C GLU A 465 -2.43 -9.48 -30.60
N VAL A 466 -3.39 -8.90 -31.29
CA VAL A 466 -4.81 -8.96 -30.94
C VAL A 466 -5.44 -10.16 -31.61
N ASP A 467 -5.54 -11.28 -30.92
CA ASP A 467 -6.09 -12.52 -31.45
C ASP A 467 -7.52 -12.84 -30.97
N PHE A 468 -8.12 -11.98 -30.14
CA PHE A 468 -9.52 -12.04 -29.71
C PHE A 468 -10.08 -10.64 -29.42
N LYS A 469 -11.40 -10.56 -29.22
CA LYS A 469 -12.07 -9.39 -28.65
C LYS A 469 -12.59 -9.74 -27.25
N LYS A 470 -12.51 -8.77 -26.33
CA LYS A 470 -12.99 -8.89 -24.96
C LYS A 470 -14.00 -7.77 -24.64
N LEU A 471 -15.11 -8.14 -24.02
CA LEU A 471 -15.99 -7.21 -23.31
C LEU A 471 -15.63 -7.33 -21.84
N THR A 472 -15.25 -6.21 -21.23
CA THR A 472 -15.03 -6.10 -19.79
C THR A 472 -16.09 -5.20 -19.19
N ASP A 473 -16.77 -5.65 -18.13
CA ASP A 473 -17.70 -4.84 -17.34
C ASP A 473 -17.23 -4.77 -15.89
N GLU A 474 -16.84 -3.56 -15.47
CA GLU A 474 -16.42 -3.23 -14.10
C GLU A 474 -17.61 -2.90 -13.19
N LEU A 475 -18.83 -3.06 -13.68
CA LEU A 475 -20.08 -2.88 -12.94
C LEU A 475 -20.23 -1.50 -12.27
N VAL A 476 -19.66 -0.49 -12.89
CA VAL A 476 -19.84 0.92 -12.47
C VAL A 476 -21.26 1.39 -12.73
N ASP A 477 -21.83 0.99 -13.88
CA ASP A 477 -23.19 1.30 -14.32
C ASP A 477 -23.76 0.21 -15.25
N SER A 478 -24.94 0.43 -15.83
CA SER A 478 -25.60 -0.55 -16.71
C SER A 478 -25.22 -0.46 -18.19
N THR A 479 -24.25 0.37 -18.57
CA THR A 479 -23.96 0.67 -20.01
C THR A 479 -23.47 -0.53 -20.82
N ARG A 480 -22.87 -1.52 -20.15
CA ARG A 480 -22.38 -2.76 -20.76
C ARG A 480 -23.41 -3.90 -20.69
N ILE A 481 -24.48 -3.74 -19.91
CA ILE A 481 -25.50 -4.77 -19.66
C ILE A 481 -26.59 -4.62 -20.72
N PHE A 482 -26.89 -5.72 -21.43
CA PHE A 482 -27.97 -5.73 -22.42
C PHE A 482 -29.36 -5.73 -21.77
N GLN A 483 -29.54 -6.52 -20.71
CA GLN A 483 -30.78 -6.61 -19.94
C GLN A 483 -30.49 -7.02 -18.51
N MET A 484 -31.24 -6.46 -17.55
CA MET A 484 -31.14 -6.84 -16.14
C MET A 484 -32.49 -6.80 -15.43
N SER A 485 -32.60 -7.51 -14.31
CA SER A 485 -33.78 -7.44 -13.44
C SER A 485 -33.78 -6.18 -12.56
N ASP A 486 -34.96 -5.64 -12.26
CA ASP A 486 -35.13 -4.42 -11.45
C ASP A 486 -34.64 -4.55 -10.00
N SER A 487 -34.47 -5.79 -9.53
CA SER A 487 -34.03 -6.12 -8.15
C SER A 487 -32.51 -5.97 -7.93
N LEU A 488 -31.75 -5.66 -8.97
CA LEU A 488 -30.30 -5.45 -8.88
C LEU A 488 -29.94 -4.05 -8.42
N GLN A 489 -28.85 -3.94 -7.64
CA GLN A 489 -28.39 -2.67 -7.09
C GLN A 489 -26.90 -2.48 -7.39
N PHE A 490 -26.55 -1.40 -8.10
CA PHE A 490 -25.17 -0.96 -8.18
C PHE A 490 -24.71 -0.43 -6.82
N LEU A 491 -23.61 -0.98 -6.31
CA LEU A 491 -22.96 -0.52 -5.09
C LEU A 491 -21.83 0.42 -5.48
N ASN A 492 -21.68 1.47 -4.68
CA ASN A 492 -20.60 2.44 -4.84
C ASN A 492 -20.04 2.72 -3.44
N TYR A 493 -18.83 2.27 -3.17
CA TYR A 493 -18.10 2.35 -1.88
C TYR A 493 -18.74 1.62 -0.70
N GLN A 494 -19.99 1.17 -0.79
CA GLN A 494 -20.70 0.48 0.32
C GLN A 494 -20.02 -0.85 0.62
N ASP A 495 -19.63 -1.05 1.88
CA ASP A 495 -18.94 -2.27 2.33
C ASP A 495 -17.68 -2.64 1.52
N SER A 496 -17.04 -1.68 0.84
CA SER A 496 -15.88 -1.96 -0.02
C SER A 496 -14.74 -2.61 0.75
N TYR A 497 -14.50 -2.22 2.01
CA TYR A 497 -13.50 -2.86 2.85
C TYR A 497 -13.70 -4.38 2.99
N ARG A 498 -14.95 -4.88 2.94
CA ARG A 498 -15.27 -6.31 2.98
C ARG A 498 -15.07 -7.00 1.64
N ALA A 499 -14.97 -6.23 0.57
CA ALA A 499 -14.82 -6.64 -0.82
C ALA A 499 -13.45 -6.21 -1.40
N ARG A 500 -12.36 -6.36 -0.63
CA ARG A 500 -10.98 -6.02 -1.04
C ARG A 500 -10.86 -4.60 -1.58
N ASN A 501 -11.61 -3.66 -1.00
CA ASN A 501 -11.69 -2.27 -1.42
C ASN A 501 -12.19 -2.07 -2.87
N ASP A 502 -12.92 -3.03 -3.40
CA ASP A 502 -13.63 -2.86 -4.66
C ASP A 502 -14.84 -1.94 -4.46
N ASP A 503 -14.78 -0.76 -5.04
CA ASP A 503 -15.79 0.29 -4.86
C ASP A 503 -16.99 0.13 -5.80
N SER A 504 -16.86 -0.61 -6.90
CA SER A 504 -17.92 -0.77 -7.91
C SER A 504 -18.35 -2.23 -8.03
N ARG A 505 -19.57 -2.53 -7.60
CA ARG A 505 -20.11 -3.90 -7.62
C ARG A 505 -21.60 -3.89 -7.92
N LEU A 506 -22.10 -5.00 -8.47
CA LEU A 506 -23.54 -5.22 -8.68
C LEU A 506 -24.08 -6.26 -7.70
N LYS A 507 -24.89 -5.82 -6.74
CA LYS A 507 -25.55 -6.69 -5.77
C LYS A 507 -26.83 -7.28 -6.34
N GLY A 508 -26.95 -8.61 -6.29
CA GLY A 508 -28.15 -9.35 -6.64
C GLY A 508 -28.68 -10.17 -5.47
N ALA A 509 -29.96 -10.49 -5.53
CA ALA A 509 -30.64 -11.44 -4.65
C ALA A 509 -31.07 -12.66 -5.47
N LYS A 510 -31.61 -13.68 -4.81
CA LYS A 510 -32.14 -14.88 -5.47
C LYS A 510 -33.07 -14.53 -6.63
N ASP A 511 -32.86 -15.21 -7.75
CA ASP A 511 -33.58 -15.06 -9.02
C ASP A 511 -33.32 -13.76 -9.81
N SER A 512 -32.53 -12.81 -9.26
CA SER A 512 -32.03 -11.67 -10.03
C SER A 512 -31.11 -12.14 -11.15
N TYR A 513 -31.03 -11.39 -12.25
CA TYR A 513 -30.17 -11.74 -13.37
C TYR A 513 -29.66 -10.53 -14.15
N VAL A 514 -28.52 -10.72 -14.83
CA VAL A 514 -28.01 -9.86 -15.89
C VAL A 514 -27.84 -10.66 -17.18
N ILE A 515 -28.04 -10.01 -18.32
CA ILE A 515 -27.77 -10.57 -19.64
C ILE A 515 -26.81 -9.65 -20.39
N TYR A 516 -25.75 -10.23 -20.92
CA TYR A 516 -24.82 -9.59 -21.82
C TYR A 516 -25.08 -10.04 -23.26
N GLN A 517 -24.82 -9.17 -24.22
CA GLN A 517 -24.85 -9.48 -25.65
C GLN A 517 -23.52 -9.06 -26.28
N VAL A 518 -22.91 -9.96 -27.02
CA VAL A 518 -21.70 -9.69 -27.83
C VAL A 518 -21.99 -9.87 -29.32
N PRO A 519 -21.24 -9.16 -30.20
CA PRO A 519 -21.55 -9.17 -31.64
C PRO A 519 -21.20 -10.51 -32.35
N GLN A 520 -20.32 -11.30 -31.76
CA GLN A 520 -19.86 -12.59 -32.31
C GLN A 520 -19.97 -13.68 -31.25
N PRO A 521 -19.84 -14.97 -31.60
CA PRO A 521 -19.91 -16.06 -30.65
C PRO A 521 -18.93 -15.92 -29.48
N VAL A 522 -19.42 -16.19 -28.27
CA VAL A 522 -18.63 -16.24 -27.02
C VAL A 522 -17.66 -17.43 -27.11
N ASP A 523 -16.41 -17.19 -26.79
CA ASP A 523 -15.33 -18.16 -26.65
C ASP A 523 -15.15 -18.61 -25.19
N SER A 524 -15.02 -17.65 -24.29
CA SER A 524 -14.85 -17.92 -22.87
C SER A 524 -15.34 -16.77 -21.99
N ILE A 525 -15.56 -17.06 -20.71
CA ILE A 525 -15.90 -16.07 -19.70
C ILE A 525 -15.03 -16.22 -18.45
N ARG A 526 -14.80 -15.10 -17.77
CA ARG A 526 -14.32 -15.01 -16.40
C ARG A 526 -15.24 -14.05 -15.64
N VAL A 527 -15.80 -14.51 -14.53
CA VAL A 527 -16.73 -13.72 -13.71
C VAL A 527 -16.24 -13.72 -12.27
N GLU A 528 -15.94 -12.54 -11.78
CA GLU A 528 -15.51 -12.30 -10.40
C GLU A 528 -16.71 -11.92 -9.55
N VAL A 529 -16.85 -12.57 -8.40
CA VAL A 529 -17.99 -12.40 -7.49
C VAL A 529 -17.54 -12.49 -6.04
N PHE A 530 -18.10 -11.65 -5.19
CA PHE A 530 -17.99 -11.78 -3.74
C PHE A 530 -19.20 -12.56 -3.20
N LEU A 531 -18.92 -13.73 -2.62
CA LEU A 531 -19.90 -14.56 -1.94
C LEU A 531 -20.10 -14.05 -0.51
N THR A 532 -21.32 -13.67 -0.17
CA THR A 532 -21.65 -13.11 1.16
C THR A 532 -21.95 -14.18 2.21
N ASN A 533 -22.23 -15.41 1.77
CA ASN A 533 -22.41 -16.59 2.62
C ASN A 533 -22.09 -17.88 1.83
N SER A 534 -22.11 -19.04 2.49
CA SER A 534 -21.78 -20.34 1.90
C SER A 534 -22.82 -20.92 0.93
N GLN A 535 -24.00 -20.33 0.86
CA GLN A 535 -25.10 -20.78 -0.03
C GLN A 535 -25.16 -19.96 -1.32
N CYS A 536 -24.38 -18.86 -1.39
CA CYS A 536 -24.33 -18.00 -2.56
C CYS A 536 -23.76 -18.74 -3.75
N GLY A 537 -24.32 -18.45 -4.94
CA GLY A 537 -23.82 -18.97 -6.20
C GLY A 537 -24.48 -18.28 -7.39
N LEU A 538 -23.93 -18.56 -8.55
CA LEU A 538 -24.42 -18.05 -9.83
C LEU A 538 -24.70 -19.23 -10.78
N ASP A 539 -25.81 -19.13 -11.51
CA ASP A 539 -26.11 -20.00 -12.65
C ASP A 539 -25.85 -19.25 -13.94
N PHE A 540 -25.32 -19.96 -14.92
CA PHE A 540 -24.97 -19.39 -16.21
C PHE A 540 -25.79 -20.04 -17.31
N PHE A 541 -26.20 -19.22 -18.29
CA PHE A 541 -26.93 -19.68 -19.46
C PHE A 541 -26.42 -18.95 -20.70
N ALA A 542 -26.35 -19.62 -21.84
CA ALA A 542 -25.99 -18.99 -23.10
C ALA A 542 -26.83 -19.52 -24.28
N SER A 543 -26.90 -18.70 -25.33
CA SER A 543 -27.56 -19.04 -26.59
C SER A 543 -27.22 -18.01 -27.67
N ASP A 544 -27.59 -18.34 -28.91
CA ASP A 544 -27.63 -17.42 -30.06
C ASP A 544 -28.82 -16.46 -30.01
N SER A 545 -29.85 -16.76 -29.19
CA SER A 545 -31.08 -15.95 -29.05
C SER A 545 -31.65 -16.01 -27.63
N LEU A 546 -32.34 -14.95 -27.20
CA LEU A 546 -32.92 -14.84 -25.85
C LEU A 546 -33.96 -15.90 -25.51
N GLY A 547 -34.67 -16.42 -26.53
CA GLY A 547 -35.74 -17.40 -26.35
C GLY A 547 -35.25 -18.84 -26.08
N THR A 548 -33.96 -19.11 -26.27
CA THR A 548 -33.39 -20.47 -26.26
C THR A 548 -32.20 -20.65 -25.32
N LEU A 549 -32.11 -19.81 -24.27
CA LEU A 549 -31.02 -19.86 -23.30
C LEU A 549 -30.88 -21.26 -22.66
N LYS A 550 -29.68 -21.86 -22.79
CA LYS A 550 -29.33 -23.19 -22.26
C LYS A 550 -28.36 -23.05 -21.10
N PRO A 551 -28.49 -23.89 -20.05
CA PRO A 551 -27.54 -23.91 -18.93
C PRO A 551 -26.10 -24.15 -19.39
N LEU A 552 -25.15 -23.48 -18.71
CA LEU A 552 -23.70 -23.68 -18.87
C LEU A 552 -23.13 -24.24 -17.57
N ALA A 553 -22.19 -25.17 -17.70
CA ALA A 553 -21.38 -25.67 -16.60
C ALA A 553 -20.15 -24.76 -16.40
N ALA A 554 -20.25 -23.76 -15.55
CA ALA A 554 -19.11 -22.93 -15.18
C ALA A 554 -18.33 -23.56 -14.01
N LYS A 555 -16.99 -23.55 -14.10
CA LYS A 555 -16.11 -23.96 -13.01
C LYS A 555 -16.07 -22.84 -11.98
N LEU A 556 -16.29 -23.18 -10.72
CA LEU A 556 -16.16 -22.27 -9.57
C LEU A 556 -14.86 -22.54 -8.84
N GLU A 557 -14.14 -21.48 -8.52
CA GLU A 557 -13.00 -21.47 -7.60
C GLU A 557 -13.16 -20.37 -6.55
N THR A 558 -12.86 -20.67 -5.28
CA THR A 558 -13.07 -19.75 -4.16
C THR A 558 -11.75 -19.45 -3.45
N PHE A 559 -11.59 -18.21 -2.98
CA PHE A 559 -10.36 -17.70 -2.38
C PHE A 559 -10.66 -17.08 -1.00
N PRO A 560 -11.02 -17.92 0.00
CA PRO A 560 -11.36 -17.42 1.33
C PRO A 560 -10.17 -16.66 1.93
N PRO A 561 -10.41 -15.53 2.62
CA PRO A 561 -9.36 -14.81 3.33
C PRO A 561 -8.67 -15.71 4.36
N TYR A 562 -7.34 -15.61 4.46
CA TYR A 562 -6.52 -16.42 5.38
C TYR A 562 -7.02 -16.34 6.84
N ARG A 563 -7.40 -15.14 7.30
CA ARG A 563 -8.12 -14.92 8.56
C ARG A 563 -9.21 -13.88 8.32
N ASN A 564 -10.43 -14.17 8.79
CA ASN A 564 -11.58 -13.32 8.53
C ASN A 564 -12.01 -12.53 9.77
N PHE A 565 -11.15 -11.69 10.30
CA PHE A 565 -11.45 -10.87 11.48
C PHE A 565 -12.42 -9.73 11.17
N TYR A 566 -12.36 -9.15 9.96
CA TYR A 566 -13.22 -8.05 9.53
C TYR A 566 -14.48 -8.49 8.79
N ARG A 567 -14.79 -9.79 8.79
CA ARG A 567 -15.94 -10.36 8.08
C ARG A 567 -15.91 -10.06 6.57
N PHE A 568 -14.73 -10.17 5.97
CA PHE A 568 -14.57 -10.05 4.53
C PHE A 568 -15.47 -11.04 3.79
N PHE A 569 -15.97 -10.63 2.64
CA PHE A 569 -16.64 -11.54 1.73
C PHE A 569 -15.64 -12.52 1.11
N THR A 570 -16.11 -13.67 0.68
CA THR A 570 -15.27 -14.67 0.01
C THR A 570 -15.21 -14.36 -1.48
N PRO A 571 -14.03 -13.99 -2.04
CA PRO A 571 -13.88 -13.87 -3.49
C PRO A 571 -14.03 -15.23 -4.15
N ALA A 572 -14.68 -15.25 -5.31
CA ALA A 572 -14.85 -16.44 -6.12
C ALA A 572 -14.81 -16.09 -7.61
N VAL A 573 -14.26 -16.99 -8.41
CA VAL A 573 -14.14 -16.84 -9.85
C VAL A 573 -14.90 -17.98 -10.53
N TYR A 574 -15.78 -17.61 -11.44
CA TYR A 574 -16.41 -18.55 -12.38
C TYR A 574 -15.73 -18.45 -13.73
N THR A 575 -15.38 -19.58 -14.32
CA THR A 575 -14.83 -19.68 -15.68
C THR A 575 -15.61 -20.70 -16.50
N CYS A 576 -15.79 -20.42 -17.79
CA CYS A 576 -16.34 -21.36 -18.74
C CYS A 576 -15.72 -21.10 -20.13
N ALA A 577 -15.37 -22.16 -20.85
CA ALA A 577 -14.88 -22.13 -22.22
C ALA A 577 -15.68 -23.03 -23.17
N GLU A 578 -16.74 -23.68 -22.68
CA GLU A 578 -17.61 -24.53 -23.47
C GLU A 578 -18.99 -23.90 -23.66
N PHE A 579 -19.31 -23.43 -24.86
CA PHE A 579 -20.54 -22.74 -25.17
C PHE A 579 -21.34 -23.47 -26.25
N PRO A 580 -22.69 -23.43 -26.23
CA PRO A 580 -23.50 -23.82 -27.37
C PRO A 580 -23.07 -23.04 -28.61
N SER A 581 -23.01 -23.71 -29.76
CA SER A 581 -22.58 -23.10 -31.03
C SER A 581 -23.34 -21.81 -31.32
N GLY A 582 -22.61 -20.77 -31.69
CA GLY A 582 -23.18 -19.47 -32.07
C GLY A 582 -23.66 -18.59 -30.90
N SER A 583 -23.42 -19.00 -29.65
CA SER A 583 -23.88 -18.24 -28.47
C SER A 583 -23.36 -16.80 -28.47
N ARG A 584 -24.27 -15.84 -28.44
CA ARG A 584 -23.97 -14.38 -28.34
C ARG A 584 -24.61 -13.71 -27.14
N TYR A 585 -25.48 -14.42 -26.43
CA TYR A 585 -26.10 -13.99 -25.19
C TYR A 585 -25.58 -14.83 -24.04
N LEU A 586 -25.15 -14.16 -22.98
CA LEU A 586 -24.76 -14.74 -21.69
C LEU A 586 -25.71 -14.21 -20.61
N LYS A 587 -26.42 -15.10 -19.94
CA LYS A 587 -27.21 -14.75 -18.75
C LYS A 587 -26.52 -15.28 -17.51
N ILE A 588 -26.35 -14.40 -16.53
CA ILE A 588 -25.87 -14.71 -15.17
C ILE A 588 -27.04 -14.52 -14.22
N LYS A 589 -27.44 -15.60 -13.53
CA LYS A 589 -28.56 -15.61 -12.58
C LYS A 589 -28.04 -15.87 -11.17
N PHE A 590 -28.51 -15.09 -10.20
CA PHE A 590 -28.16 -15.23 -8.79
C PHE A 590 -29.00 -16.33 -8.13
N ASN A 591 -28.37 -17.29 -7.45
CA ASN A 591 -29.03 -18.32 -6.66
C ASN A 591 -29.38 -17.86 -5.25
N ASP A 592 -28.61 -16.90 -4.72
CA ASP A 592 -28.79 -16.23 -3.46
C ASP A 592 -28.11 -14.84 -3.51
N GLN A 593 -28.03 -14.15 -2.39
CA GLN A 593 -27.42 -12.83 -2.32
C GLN A 593 -25.90 -12.90 -2.58
N ALA A 594 -25.44 -12.27 -3.66
CA ALA A 594 -24.04 -12.15 -4.01
C ALA A 594 -23.75 -10.76 -4.61
N GLN A 595 -22.47 -10.44 -4.80
CA GLN A 595 -22.05 -9.18 -5.41
C GLN A 595 -21.10 -9.48 -6.56
N LEU A 596 -21.54 -9.26 -7.80
CA LEU A 596 -20.65 -9.29 -8.94
C LEU A 596 -19.63 -8.16 -8.83
N SER A 597 -18.38 -8.45 -9.13
CA SER A 597 -17.25 -7.53 -9.08
C SER A 597 -16.77 -7.19 -10.49
N ARG A 598 -16.69 -8.20 -11.39
CA ARG A 598 -16.23 -8.00 -12.77
C ARG A 598 -16.77 -9.11 -13.67
N VAL A 599 -17.10 -8.77 -14.91
CA VAL A 599 -17.48 -9.73 -15.94
C VAL A 599 -16.61 -9.54 -17.18
N GLU A 600 -15.92 -10.58 -17.59
CA GLU A 600 -15.14 -10.63 -18.83
C GLU A 600 -15.73 -11.65 -19.78
N ILE A 601 -15.95 -11.25 -21.03
CA ILE A 601 -16.46 -12.12 -22.11
C ILE A 601 -15.50 -12.01 -23.28
N ILE A 602 -14.80 -13.10 -23.58
CA ILE A 602 -13.95 -13.22 -24.77
C ILE A 602 -14.80 -13.73 -25.93
N TYR A 603 -14.66 -13.10 -27.10
CA TYR A 603 -15.36 -13.43 -28.32
C TYR A 603 -14.48 -13.15 -29.56
N SER A 604 -14.88 -13.59 -30.72
CA SER A 604 -14.13 -13.37 -31.98
C SER A 604 -12.69 -13.90 -31.98
N ARG A 605 -12.42 -14.99 -31.27
CA ARG A 605 -11.06 -15.55 -31.25
C ARG A 605 -10.61 -16.00 -32.62
N MET A 606 -9.43 -15.58 -33.03
CA MET A 606 -8.80 -16.04 -34.27
C MET A 606 -8.34 -17.50 -34.13
N VAL A 607 -8.74 -18.33 -35.07
CA VAL A 607 -8.21 -19.70 -35.16
C VAL A 607 -6.80 -19.63 -35.74
N LYS A 608 -5.78 -19.83 -34.92
CA LYS A 608 -4.40 -19.95 -35.40
C LYS A 608 -4.26 -21.29 -36.13
N PRO A 609 -3.65 -21.31 -37.36
CA PRO A 609 -3.36 -22.59 -38.03
C PRO A 609 -2.49 -23.44 -37.11
N ASP A 610 -2.82 -24.74 -37.01
CA ASP A 610 -1.98 -25.68 -36.28
C ASP A 610 -0.59 -25.71 -36.95
N PRO A 611 0.49 -25.34 -36.24
CA PRO A 611 1.83 -25.33 -36.82
C PRO A 611 2.32 -26.70 -37.26
N ASN A 612 1.62 -27.79 -36.87
CA ASN A 612 1.93 -29.16 -37.29
C ASN A 612 1.18 -29.61 -38.55
N ILE A 613 0.23 -28.81 -39.06
CA ILE A 613 -0.45 -29.11 -40.34
C ILE A 613 0.35 -28.46 -41.47
N VAL A 614 1.31 -29.22 -42.02
CA VAL A 614 1.97 -28.89 -43.29
C VAL A 614 0.93 -29.03 -44.40
N THR A 615 0.36 -27.92 -44.87
CA THR A 615 -0.42 -27.91 -46.11
C THR A 615 0.55 -28.18 -47.27
N VAL A 616 0.59 -29.41 -47.75
CA VAL A 616 1.27 -29.74 -49.02
C VAL A 616 0.46 -29.07 -50.13
N GLN A 617 1.03 -28.02 -50.74
CA GLN A 617 0.57 -27.43 -51.99
C GLN A 617 0.98 -28.32 -53.16
#